data_a2c47461a2812456e7d76a17d9b5d087
#
_entry.id   a2c47461a2812456e7d76a17d9b5d087
#
_cell.length_a   1.000
_cell.length_b   1.000
_cell.length_c   1.000
_cell.angle_alpha   90.00
_cell.angle_beta   90.00
_cell.angle_gamma   90.00
#
_symmetry.space_group_name_H-M   'P 1'
#
loop_
_entity.id
_entity.type
_entity.pdbx_description
1 polymer ?
#
loop_
_entity_poly.entity_id
_entity_poly.type
_entity_poly.pdbx_seq_one_letter_code
_entity_poly.pdbx_strand_id
1 'polypeptide(L)'
;MQVTLDPALLDRFNGALNALHVSGSARILCAVSGGPDSLALLLLLHKAMPDRVVAATVDHRLRAESAEEAQYVQRICHDMHVPHIILSPAEKISGNIQSAARTARYTLLAQAAEQNDCGYIATAHHADDQLETVLMRLSRGSGVDGLSAIRSTNGNILRPLLGFAKDELTSICTNAGLDPVKDPSNENSDFERVAMRNWLASTAHPFRADRAARTASAMADASEALNWMTELLTQERVQRDKYAVSCDMRDGPGEMKRRLIR
;
A
#
# COMPACT_ATOMS: atom_id res chain seq x y z
N MET A 1 6.68 -8.59 24.46
CA MET A 1 6.28 -9.83 23.73
C MET A 1 7.46 -10.30 22.88
N GLN A 2 7.96 -11.55 23.07
CA GLN A 2 8.96 -12.12 22.16
C GLN A 2 8.25 -12.82 20.99
N VAL A 3 8.37 -12.24 19.80
CA VAL A 3 7.80 -12.83 18.59
C VAL A 3 8.91 -13.55 17.84
N THR A 4 8.74 -14.86 17.64
CA THR A 4 9.63 -15.64 16.77
C THR A 4 9.07 -15.64 15.37
N LEU A 5 9.78 -15.00 14.44
CA LEU A 5 9.45 -15.00 13.01
C LEU A 5 10.32 -16.02 12.28
N ASP A 6 9.79 -16.62 11.23
CA ASP A 6 10.57 -17.47 10.32
C ASP A 6 11.72 -16.63 9.70
N PRO A 7 12.98 -17.05 9.82
CA PRO A 7 14.13 -16.33 9.28
C PRO A 7 14.02 -16.07 7.78
N ALA A 8 13.55 -17.05 6.98
CA ALA A 8 13.39 -16.89 5.54
C ALA A 8 12.35 -15.82 5.18
N LEU A 9 11.30 -15.71 5.97
CA LEU A 9 10.26 -14.69 5.80
C LEU A 9 10.78 -13.30 6.17
N LEU A 10 11.59 -13.20 7.24
CA LEU A 10 12.24 -11.94 7.63
C LEU A 10 13.27 -11.50 6.59
N ASP A 11 14.06 -12.42 6.03
CA ASP A 11 15.03 -12.12 4.97
C ASP A 11 14.32 -11.61 3.71
N ARG A 12 13.20 -12.22 3.32
CA ARG A 12 12.38 -11.74 2.21
C ARG A 12 11.82 -10.34 2.47
N PHE A 13 11.40 -10.06 3.70
CA PHE A 13 10.92 -8.74 4.08
C PHE A 13 12.03 -7.69 4.07
N ASN A 14 13.21 -8.02 4.57
CA ASN A 14 14.40 -7.16 4.49
C ASN A 14 14.78 -6.88 3.03
N GLY A 15 14.71 -7.88 2.15
CA GLY A 15 14.90 -7.68 0.71
C GLY A 15 13.89 -6.69 0.12
N ALA A 16 12.62 -6.79 0.51
CA ALA A 16 11.59 -5.86 0.06
C ALA A 16 11.83 -4.42 0.58
N LEU A 17 12.23 -4.25 1.84
CA LEU A 17 12.60 -2.93 2.39
C LEU A 17 13.82 -2.32 1.69
N ASN A 18 14.84 -3.12 1.41
CA ASN A 18 16.05 -2.66 0.71
C ASN A 18 15.72 -2.17 -0.71
N ALA A 19 14.82 -2.88 -1.41
CA ALA A 19 14.34 -2.47 -2.74
C ALA A 19 13.53 -1.17 -2.73
N LEU A 20 12.98 -0.75 -1.57
CA LEU A 20 12.30 0.53 -1.39
C LEU A 20 13.26 1.69 -1.08
N HIS A 21 14.57 1.43 -1.00
CA HIS A 21 15.60 2.42 -0.72
C HIS A 21 15.36 3.26 0.53
N VAL A 22 14.85 2.64 1.59
CA VAL A 22 14.62 3.33 2.87
C VAL A 22 15.96 3.77 3.45
N SER A 23 16.11 5.07 3.72
CA SER A 23 17.32 5.62 4.34
C SER A 23 17.68 4.90 5.64
N GLY A 24 18.96 4.58 5.83
CA GLY A 24 19.46 3.81 6.97
C GLY A 24 19.14 4.38 8.36
N SER A 25 18.89 5.67 8.48
CA SER A 25 18.51 6.34 9.75
C SER A 25 17.04 6.73 9.84
N ALA A 26 16.26 6.63 8.76
CA ALA A 26 14.88 7.10 8.75
C ALA A 26 13.96 6.26 9.65
N ARG A 27 13.05 6.93 10.36
CA ARG A 27 11.94 6.30 11.10
C ARG A 27 10.77 6.05 10.15
N ILE A 28 9.97 5.03 10.44
CA ILE A 28 8.79 4.65 9.67
C ILE A 28 7.56 4.73 10.56
N LEU A 29 6.54 5.45 10.11
CA LEU A 29 5.20 5.39 10.68
C LEU A 29 4.47 4.17 10.09
N CYS A 30 4.19 3.15 10.89
CA CYS A 30 3.42 1.98 10.51
C CYS A 30 1.93 2.24 10.71
N ALA A 31 1.14 2.24 9.63
CA ALA A 31 -0.31 2.36 9.71
C ALA A 31 -0.92 1.01 10.13
N VAL A 32 -1.50 0.94 11.33
CA VAL A 32 -2.03 -0.29 11.93
C VAL A 32 -3.53 -0.14 12.18
N SER A 33 -4.33 -0.99 11.53
CA SER A 33 -5.80 -1.01 11.71
C SER A 33 -6.29 -2.07 12.71
N GLY A 34 -5.40 -2.96 13.19
CA GLY A 34 -5.76 -4.11 14.02
C GLY A 34 -6.08 -5.37 13.23
N GLY A 35 -6.28 -5.29 11.92
CA GLY A 35 -6.44 -6.47 11.07
C GLY A 35 -5.11 -7.22 10.83
N PRO A 36 -5.18 -8.49 10.33
CA PRO A 36 -4.01 -9.38 10.25
C PRO A 36 -2.88 -8.79 9.42
N ASP A 37 -3.18 -8.17 8.29
CA ASP A 37 -2.17 -7.64 7.38
C ASP A 37 -1.37 -6.50 8.02
N SER A 38 -2.06 -5.61 8.73
CA SER A 38 -1.42 -4.46 9.39
C SER A 38 -0.65 -4.85 10.65
N LEU A 39 -1.11 -5.86 11.39
CA LEU A 39 -0.38 -6.41 12.54
C LEU A 39 0.85 -7.18 12.07
N ALA A 40 0.75 -7.97 11.01
CA ALA A 40 1.92 -8.64 10.41
C ALA A 40 2.97 -7.63 9.93
N LEU A 41 2.54 -6.51 9.29
CA LEU A 41 3.44 -5.43 8.91
C LEU A 41 4.17 -4.84 10.13
N LEU A 42 3.44 -4.57 11.22
CA LEU A 42 4.01 -4.05 12.46
C LEU A 42 5.08 -4.99 13.04
N LEU A 43 4.77 -6.30 13.12
CA LEU A 43 5.68 -7.31 13.63
C LEU A 43 6.97 -7.41 12.80
N LEU A 44 6.82 -7.43 11.48
CA LEU A 44 7.95 -7.49 10.54
C LEU A 44 8.81 -6.23 10.60
N LEU A 45 8.20 -5.05 10.60
CA LEU A 45 8.93 -3.77 10.72
C LEU A 45 9.67 -3.67 12.06
N HIS A 46 9.01 -3.99 13.18
CA HIS A 46 9.64 -3.96 14.49
C HIS A 46 10.86 -4.88 14.57
N LYS A 47 10.78 -6.07 13.95
CA LYS A 47 11.91 -7.00 13.91
C LYS A 47 13.04 -6.57 12.97
N ALA A 48 12.69 -6.02 11.81
CA ALA A 48 13.66 -5.58 10.79
C ALA A 48 14.33 -4.25 11.16
N MET A 49 13.63 -3.38 11.88
CA MET A 49 14.06 -2.01 12.19
C MET A 49 13.79 -1.66 13.66
N PRO A 50 14.48 -2.30 14.61
CA PRO A 50 14.32 -2.00 16.04
C PRO A 50 14.46 -0.50 16.30
N ASP A 51 13.63 0.06 17.18
CA ASP A 51 13.62 1.46 17.64
C ASP A 51 13.35 2.53 16.55
N ARG A 52 13.06 2.10 15.31
CA ARG A 52 12.80 3.00 14.18
C ARG A 52 11.35 3.02 13.72
N VAL A 53 10.47 2.31 14.43
CA VAL A 53 9.04 2.17 14.10
C VAL A 53 8.20 2.95 15.08
N VAL A 54 7.27 3.74 14.56
CA VAL A 54 6.14 4.34 15.29
C VAL A 54 4.87 3.77 14.71
N ALA A 55 3.97 3.27 15.52
CA ALA A 55 2.67 2.78 15.06
C ALA A 55 1.61 3.88 15.14
N ALA A 56 0.70 3.91 14.16
CA ALA A 56 -0.45 4.81 14.18
C ALA A 56 -1.73 4.08 13.77
N THR A 57 -2.78 4.25 14.56
CA THR A 57 -4.13 3.73 14.26
C THR A 57 -5.05 4.91 14.01
N VAL A 58 -5.80 4.88 12.89
CA VAL A 58 -6.81 5.88 12.61
C VAL A 58 -8.17 5.34 13.02
N ASP A 59 -8.73 5.92 14.09
CA ASP A 59 -10.12 5.71 14.50
C ASP A 59 -11.01 6.72 13.76
N HIS A 60 -11.75 6.25 12.77
CA HIS A 60 -12.66 7.06 11.97
C HIS A 60 -13.96 7.41 12.71
N ARG A 61 -14.22 6.84 13.91
CA ARG A 61 -15.45 7.02 14.70
C ARG A 61 -16.72 6.67 13.92
N LEU A 62 -16.62 5.72 12.99
CA LEU A 62 -17.75 5.28 12.17
C LEU A 62 -18.57 4.17 12.85
N ARG A 63 -17.97 3.46 13.80
CA ARG A 63 -18.57 2.36 14.58
C ARG A 63 -18.21 2.51 16.05
N ALA A 64 -19.04 1.98 16.95
CA ALA A 64 -18.77 2.00 18.38
C ALA A 64 -17.50 1.21 18.74
N GLU A 65 -17.27 0.09 18.02
CA GLU A 65 -16.17 -0.84 18.26
C GLU A 65 -14.80 -0.28 17.82
N SER A 66 -14.77 0.76 16.98
CA SER A 66 -13.50 1.29 16.43
C SER A 66 -12.55 1.83 17.50
N ALA A 67 -13.09 2.35 18.61
CA ALA A 67 -12.29 2.77 19.75
C ALA A 67 -11.65 1.59 20.49
N GLU A 68 -12.38 0.47 20.65
CA GLU A 68 -11.87 -0.75 21.28
C GLU A 68 -10.79 -1.41 20.41
N GLU A 69 -10.98 -1.39 19.09
CA GLU A 69 -10.00 -1.87 18.10
C GLU A 69 -8.69 -1.06 18.19
N ALA A 70 -8.79 0.26 18.29
CA ALA A 70 -7.60 1.12 18.47
C ALA A 70 -6.89 0.87 19.80
N GLN A 71 -7.63 0.64 20.89
CA GLN A 71 -7.06 0.27 22.19
C GLN A 71 -6.41 -1.11 22.16
N TYR A 72 -6.97 -2.06 21.39
CA TYR A 72 -6.36 -3.36 21.18
C TYR A 72 -4.97 -3.23 20.55
N VAL A 73 -4.84 -2.45 19.47
CA VAL A 73 -3.55 -2.16 18.85
C VAL A 73 -2.61 -1.46 19.83
N GLN A 74 -3.11 -0.53 20.66
CA GLN A 74 -2.31 0.17 21.66
C GLN A 74 -1.69 -0.81 22.67
N ARG A 75 -2.45 -1.81 23.15
CA ARG A 75 -1.92 -2.85 24.04
C ARG A 75 -0.81 -3.66 23.38
N ILE A 76 -0.99 -4.10 22.14
CA ILE A 76 0.04 -4.83 21.39
C ILE A 76 1.31 -4.00 21.27
N CYS A 77 1.18 -2.73 20.87
CA CYS A 77 2.33 -1.83 20.72
C CYS A 77 3.06 -1.61 22.07
N HIS A 78 2.31 -1.45 23.16
CA HIS A 78 2.87 -1.34 24.50
C HIS A 78 3.70 -2.58 24.87
N ASP A 79 3.17 -3.80 24.66
CA ASP A 79 3.86 -5.06 24.95
C ASP A 79 5.10 -5.29 24.07
N MET A 80 5.12 -4.66 22.90
CA MET A 80 6.26 -4.67 21.97
C MET A 80 7.23 -3.50 22.21
N HIS A 81 6.94 -2.59 23.14
CA HIS A 81 7.69 -1.33 23.34
C HIS A 81 7.77 -0.45 22.07
N VAL A 82 6.73 -0.47 21.24
CA VAL A 82 6.61 0.39 20.05
C VAL A 82 5.76 1.62 20.39
N PRO A 83 6.26 2.85 20.19
CA PRO A 83 5.44 4.06 20.33
C PRO A 83 4.18 3.98 19.46
N HIS A 84 3.01 4.29 20.01
CA HIS A 84 1.74 4.20 19.32
C HIS A 84 0.88 5.45 19.49
N ILE A 85 0.23 5.86 18.42
CA ILE A 85 -0.62 7.04 18.36
C ILE A 85 -1.99 6.65 17.82
N ILE A 86 -3.06 7.07 18.49
CA ILE A 86 -4.43 6.97 17.99
C ILE A 86 -4.81 8.31 17.39
N LEU A 87 -5.17 8.30 16.10
CA LEU A 87 -5.54 9.47 15.31
C LEU A 87 -7.04 9.45 15.05
N SER A 88 -7.69 10.59 15.14
CA SER A 88 -9.12 10.71 14.81
C SER A 88 -9.37 11.95 13.96
N PRO A 89 -10.25 11.88 12.95
CA PRO A 89 -10.68 13.05 12.21
C PRO A 89 -11.32 14.09 13.15
N ALA A 90 -11.00 15.37 12.94
CA ALA A 90 -11.59 16.47 13.72
C ALA A 90 -13.09 16.62 13.44
N GLU A 91 -13.51 16.37 12.20
CA GLU A 91 -14.89 16.45 11.74
C GLU A 91 -15.45 15.07 11.39
N LYS A 92 -16.78 14.92 11.49
CA LYS A 92 -17.45 13.69 11.05
C LYS A 92 -17.30 13.51 9.53
N ILE A 93 -16.96 12.30 9.13
CA ILE A 93 -16.88 11.90 7.73
C ILE A 93 -18.29 11.94 7.12
N SER A 94 -18.47 12.66 6.00
CA SER A 94 -19.74 12.84 5.29
C SER A 94 -19.57 12.64 3.78
N GLY A 95 -20.67 12.46 3.06
CA GLY A 95 -20.67 12.26 1.61
C GLY A 95 -20.28 10.83 1.21
N ASN A 96 -19.37 10.68 0.25
CA ASN A 96 -18.83 9.35 -0.10
C ASN A 96 -17.88 8.89 1.01
N ILE A 97 -18.45 8.17 1.99
CA ILE A 97 -17.80 7.78 3.25
C ILE A 97 -16.44 7.09 3.00
N GLN A 98 -16.34 6.19 2.01
CA GLN A 98 -15.09 5.47 1.76
C GLN A 98 -13.99 6.37 1.20
N SER A 99 -14.31 7.20 0.21
CA SER A 99 -13.32 8.12 -0.36
C SER A 99 -12.90 9.16 0.67
N ALA A 100 -13.84 9.71 1.42
CA ALA A 100 -13.58 10.68 2.47
C ALA A 100 -12.77 10.07 3.63
N ALA A 101 -13.11 8.87 4.09
CA ALA A 101 -12.36 8.15 5.11
C ALA A 101 -10.93 7.83 4.65
N ARG A 102 -10.77 7.42 3.38
CA ARG A 102 -9.44 7.18 2.80
C ARG A 102 -8.60 8.46 2.77
N THR A 103 -9.16 9.57 2.33
CA THR A 103 -8.46 10.87 2.29
C THR A 103 -8.09 11.30 3.71
N ALA A 104 -9.04 11.30 4.65
CA ALA A 104 -8.79 11.64 6.05
C ALA A 104 -7.69 10.78 6.67
N ARG A 105 -7.70 9.46 6.40
CA ARG A 105 -6.67 8.54 6.88
C ARG A 105 -5.28 8.96 6.43
N TYR A 106 -5.07 9.20 5.13
CA TYR A 106 -3.75 9.58 4.62
C TYR A 106 -3.30 10.96 5.09
N THR A 107 -4.21 11.91 5.23
CA THR A 107 -3.92 13.23 5.81
C THR A 107 -3.44 13.11 7.25
N LEU A 108 -4.17 12.36 8.09
CA LEU A 108 -3.81 12.16 9.49
C LEU A 108 -2.48 11.41 9.64
N LEU A 109 -2.25 10.37 8.82
CA LEU A 109 -0.98 9.63 8.83
C LEU A 109 0.20 10.52 8.41
N ALA A 110 0.02 11.40 7.41
CA ALA A 110 1.05 12.33 6.98
C ALA A 110 1.41 13.34 8.08
N GLN A 111 0.42 13.92 8.74
CA GLN A 111 0.62 14.82 9.87
C GLN A 111 1.33 14.12 11.04
N ALA A 112 0.90 12.90 11.38
CA ALA A 112 1.54 12.11 12.43
C ALA A 112 2.98 11.72 12.09
N ALA A 113 3.28 11.41 10.82
CA ALA A 113 4.63 11.12 10.37
C ALA A 113 5.55 12.33 10.55
N GLU A 114 5.10 13.52 10.16
CA GLU A 114 5.84 14.78 10.34
C GLU A 114 6.09 15.08 11.82
N GLN A 115 5.05 14.98 12.67
CA GLN A 115 5.13 15.26 14.11
C GLN A 115 6.06 14.29 14.87
N ASN A 116 6.36 13.12 14.31
CA ASN A 116 7.18 12.07 14.93
C ASN A 116 8.50 11.81 14.21
N ASP A 117 8.92 12.73 13.35
CA ASP A 117 10.16 12.64 12.56
C ASP A 117 10.26 11.33 11.75
N CYS A 118 9.12 10.85 11.24
CA CYS A 118 9.06 9.68 10.38
C CYS A 118 9.16 10.10 8.91
N GLY A 119 10.23 9.69 8.24
CA GLY A 119 10.44 10.00 6.82
C GLY A 119 9.48 9.24 5.90
N TYR A 120 8.91 8.13 6.36
CA TYR A 120 8.06 7.25 5.57
C TYR A 120 6.84 6.78 6.34
N ILE A 121 5.80 6.39 5.58
CA ILE A 121 4.57 5.78 6.08
C ILE A 121 4.45 4.40 5.45
N ALA A 122 4.42 3.33 6.24
CA ALA A 122 4.23 1.97 5.74
C ALA A 122 2.76 1.55 5.84
N THR A 123 2.26 0.93 4.75
CA THR A 123 0.89 0.38 4.69
C THR A 123 0.91 -1.07 4.24
N ALA A 124 -0.04 -1.87 4.72
CA ALA A 124 -0.08 -3.32 4.62
C ALA A 124 -0.77 -3.86 3.36
N HIS A 125 -0.62 -3.16 2.20
CA HIS A 125 -1.09 -3.73 0.94
C HIS A 125 -0.24 -4.95 0.57
N HIS A 126 -0.89 -6.03 0.13
CA HIS A 126 -0.27 -7.34 -0.08
C HIS A 126 -0.57 -7.92 -1.47
N ALA A 127 -0.10 -9.14 -1.76
CA ALA A 127 -0.19 -9.75 -3.08
C ALA A 127 -1.63 -9.99 -3.55
N ASP A 128 -2.56 -10.29 -2.62
CA ASP A 128 -3.97 -10.46 -2.98
C ASP A 128 -4.61 -9.14 -3.36
N ASP A 129 -4.23 -8.02 -2.75
CA ASP A 129 -4.64 -6.67 -3.19
C ASP A 129 -4.14 -6.36 -4.61
N GLN A 130 -2.93 -6.85 -4.96
CA GLN A 130 -2.42 -6.74 -6.32
C GLN A 130 -3.27 -7.54 -7.30
N LEU A 131 -3.62 -8.79 -6.96
CA LEU A 131 -4.48 -9.64 -7.79
C LEU A 131 -5.83 -8.97 -8.04
N GLU A 132 -6.53 -8.52 -6.98
CA GLU A 132 -7.78 -7.79 -7.08
C GLU A 132 -7.63 -6.59 -8.02
N THR A 133 -6.59 -5.78 -7.82
CA THR A 133 -6.38 -4.54 -8.59
C THR A 133 -6.03 -4.82 -10.05
N VAL A 134 -5.18 -5.81 -10.34
CA VAL A 134 -4.83 -6.21 -11.72
C VAL A 134 -6.08 -6.65 -12.47
N LEU A 135 -6.91 -7.51 -11.87
CA LEU A 135 -8.14 -8.01 -12.52
C LEU A 135 -9.14 -6.89 -12.76
N MET A 136 -9.35 -5.99 -11.79
CA MET A 136 -10.23 -4.82 -11.96
C MET A 136 -9.71 -3.86 -13.04
N ARG A 137 -8.40 -3.68 -13.18
CA ARG A 137 -7.79 -2.84 -14.22
C ARG A 137 -7.87 -3.52 -15.58
N LEU A 138 -7.64 -4.82 -15.63
CA LEU A 138 -7.75 -5.62 -16.86
C LEU A 138 -9.19 -5.59 -17.41
N SER A 139 -10.21 -5.75 -16.57
CA SER A 139 -11.62 -5.70 -16.97
C SER A 139 -12.03 -4.32 -17.55
N ARG A 140 -11.31 -3.26 -17.21
CA ARG A 140 -11.51 -1.91 -17.75
C ARG A 140 -10.64 -1.59 -18.97
N GLY A 141 -9.89 -2.55 -19.50
CA GLY A 141 -9.00 -2.35 -20.65
C GLY A 141 -7.80 -1.45 -20.37
N SER A 142 -7.29 -1.47 -19.14
CA SER A 142 -6.14 -0.63 -18.77
C SER A 142 -4.86 -1.06 -19.49
N GLY A 143 -4.04 -0.08 -19.90
CA GLY A 143 -2.70 -0.30 -20.43
C GLY A 143 -1.64 -0.49 -19.34
N VAL A 144 -0.36 -0.34 -19.71
CA VAL A 144 0.81 -0.61 -18.86
C VAL A 144 0.71 0.10 -17.49
N ASP A 145 0.40 1.39 -17.47
CA ASP A 145 0.32 2.17 -16.23
C ASP A 145 -0.78 1.66 -15.30
N GLY A 146 -1.94 1.27 -15.84
CA GLY A 146 -3.02 0.71 -15.04
C GLY A 146 -2.70 -0.69 -14.53
N LEU A 147 -2.11 -1.56 -15.37
CA LEU A 147 -1.74 -2.92 -15.01
C LEU A 147 -0.56 -3.01 -14.04
N SER A 148 0.20 -1.92 -13.85
CA SER A 148 1.17 -1.82 -12.75
C SER A 148 0.51 -1.80 -11.36
N ALA A 149 -0.81 -1.75 -11.32
CA ALA A 149 -1.67 -1.89 -10.15
C ALA A 149 -1.26 -1.01 -8.96
N ILE A 150 -0.93 -1.60 -7.80
CA ILE A 150 -0.50 -0.85 -6.61
C ILE A 150 1.02 -0.72 -6.66
N ARG A 151 1.52 0.52 -6.72
CA ARG A 151 2.96 0.80 -6.70
C ARG A 151 3.55 0.51 -5.32
N SER A 152 4.78 0.02 -5.29
CA SER A 152 5.52 -0.24 -4.05
C SER A 152 5.78 1.03 -3.23
N THR A 153 5.91 2.16 -3.94
CA THR A 153 6.02 3.49 -3.35
C THR A 153 5.00 4.45 -3.95
N ASN A 154 4.62 5.47 -3.18
CA ASN A 154 3.88 6.64 -3.66
C ASN A 154 4.24 7.84 -2.77
N GLY A 155 5.16 8.69 -3.25
CA GLY A 155 5.80 9.69 -2.41
C GLY A 155 6.52 9.00 -1.24
N ASN A 156 6.19 9.38 -0.01
CA ASN A 156 6.73 8.77 1.20
C ASN A 156 5.96 7.53 1.71
N ILE A 157 4.95 7.07 0.97
CA ILE A 157 4.18 5.88 1.33
C ILE A 157 4.88 4.64 0.80
N LEU A 158 5.16 3.69 1.67
CA LEU A 158 5.80 2.40 1.38
C LEU A 158 4.81 1.24 1.50
N ARG A 159 4.96 0.21 0.66
CA ARG A 159 4.16 -1.01 0.67
C ARG A 159 5.04 -2.25 0.58
N PRO A 160 5.73 -2.59 1.66
CA PRO A 160 6.72 -3.67 1.64
C PRO A 160 6.13 -5.08 1.54
N LEU A 161 4.80 -5.21 1.73
CA LEU A 161 4.11 -6.51 1.71
C LEU A 161 3.52 -6.90 0.35
N LEU A 162 3.73 -6.13 -0.72
CA LEU A 162 3.13 -6.42 -2.04
C LEU A 162 3.52 -7.79 -2.63
N GLY A 163 4.60 -8.41 -2.17
CA GLY A 163 5.01 -9.76 -2.55
C GLY A 163 4.57 -10.86 -1.58
N PHE A 164 3.82 -10.53 -0.51
CA PHE A 164 3.38 -11.48 0.51
C PHE A 164 1.91 -11.84 0.31
N ALA A 165 1.58 -13.13 0.39
CA ALA A 165 0.20 -13.59 0.33
C ALA A 165 -0.52 -13.35 1.66
N LYS A 166 -1.83 -13.13 1.62
CA LYS A 166 -2.66 -12.89 2.81
C LYS A 166 -2.55 -14.00 3.85
N ASP A 167 -2.51 -15.26 3.42
CA ASP A 167 -2.39 -16.41 4.32
C ASP A 167 -1.06 -16.42 5.07
N GLU A 168 0.04 -15.96 4.45
CA GLU A 168 1.33 -15.81 5.11
C GLU A 168 1.24 -14.75 6.22
N LEU A 169 0.59 -13.60 5.96
CA LEU A 169 0.40 -12.52 6.93
C LEU A 169 -0.47 -12.97 8.11
N THR A 170 -1.54 -13.70 7.82
CA THR A 170 -2.39 -14.29 8.85
C THR A 170 -1.61 -15.27 9.73
N SER A 171 -0.77 -16.11 9.12
CA SER A 171 0.08 -17.06 9.84
C SER A 171 1.09 -16.37 10.75
N ILE A 172 1.65 -15.22 10.36
CA ILE A 172 2.53 -14.40 11.21
C ILE A 172 1.81 -14.00 12.51
N CYS A 173 0.57 -13.49 12.38
CA CYS A 173 -0.21 -13.08 13.56
C CYS A 173 -0.56 -14.26 14.47
N THR A 174 -0.98 -15.38 13.87
CA THR A 174 -1.31 -16.61 14.63
C THR A 174 -0.10 -17.15 15.39
N ASN A 175 1.05 -17.21 14.74
CA ASN A 175 2.30 -17.67 15.36
C ASN A 175 2.80 -16.72 16.46
N ALA A 176 2.43 -15.44 16.38
CA ALA A 176 2.70 -14.45 17.42
C ALA A 176 1.68 -14.48 18.57
N GLY A 177 0.66 -15.34 18.50
CA GLY A 177 -0.41 -15.41 19.51
C GLY A 177 -1.35 -14.21 19.50
N LEU A 178 -1.43 -13.49 18.38
CA LEU A 178 -2.35 -12.36 18.20
C LEU A 178 -3.69 -12.84 17.66
N ASP A 179 -4.77 -12.19 18.09
CA ASP A 179 -6.13 -12.37 17.56
C ASP A 179 -6.56 -11.11 16.80
N PRO A 180 -6.33 -11.05 15.48
CA PRO A 180 -6.60 -9.85 14.68
C PRO A 180 -8.08 -9.50 14.64
N VAL A 181 -8.37 -8.20 14.62
CA VAL A 181 -9.73 -7.68 14.47
C VAL A 181 -10.30 -8.07 13.11
N LYS A 182 -11.55 -8.54 13.10
CA LYS A 182 -12.32 -8.79 11.89
C LYS A 182 -13.17 -7.55 11.59
N ASP A 183 -12.86 -6.83 10.51
CA ASP A 183 -13.62 -5.66 10.11
C ASP A 183 -14.86 -6.06 9.27
N PRO A 184 -16.09 -5.86 9.79
CA PRO A 184 -17.33 -6.17 9.05
C PRO A 184 -17.50 -5.38 7.75
N SER A 185 -16.87 -4.21 7.62
CA SER A 185 -16.94 -3.41 6.39
C SER A 185 -16.30 -4.08 5.17
N ASN A 186 -15.48 -5.11 5.39
CA ASN A 186 -14.92 -5.94 4.33
C ASN A 186 -15.97 -6.84 3.64
N GLU A 187 -17.17 -6.95 4.19
CA GLU A 187 -18.26 -7.79 3.68
C GLU A 187 -19.29 -7.02 2.82
N ASN A 188 -19.22 -5.69 2.75
CA ASN A 188 -20.18 -4.90 1.99
C ASN A 188 -19.96 -5.05 0.47
N SER A 189 -20.83 -5.84 -0.19
CA SER A 189 -20.75 -6.21 -1.61
C SER A 189 -21.05 -5.09 -2.61
N ASP A 190 -21.50 -3.91 -2.16
CA ASP A 190 -21.82 -2.77 -3.03
C ASP A 190 -20.58 -2.15 -3.68
N PHE A 191 -19.40 -2.61 -3.32
CA PHE A 191 -18.13 -2.11 -3.85
C PHE A 191 -17.49 -3.11 -4.81
N GLU A 192 -17.13 -2.62 -5.98
CA GLU A 192 -16.47 -3.41 -7.04
C GLU A 192 -15.30 -4.28 -6.52
N ARG A 193 -14.53 -3.76 -5.57
CA ARG A 193 -13.41 -4.50 -4.96
C ARG A 193 -13.87 -5.65 -4.08
N VAL A 194 -14.95 -5.47 -3.32
CA VAL A 194 -15.54 -6.53 -2.50
C VAL A 194 -16.19 -7.59 -3.41
N ALA A 195 -16.86 -7.17 -4.48
CA ALA A 195 -17.41 -8.09 -5.48
C ALA A 195 -16.31 -8.94 -6.14
N MET A 196 -15.15 -8.32 -6.50
CA MET A 196 -14.00 -9.04 -7.04
C MET A 196 -13.44 -10.05 -6.04
N ARG A 197 -13.29 -9.66 -4.78
CA ARG A 197 -12.82 -10.54 -3.70
C ARG A 197 -13.75 -11.72 -3.47
N ASN A 198 -15.04 -11.48 -3.42
CA ASN A 198 -16.06 -12.53 -3.25
C ASN A 198 -16.06 -13.49 -4.44
N TRP A 199 -15.90 -12.98 -5.67
CA TRP A 199 -15.78 -13.82 -6.86
C TRP A 199 -14.53 -14.70 -6.79
N LEU A 200 -13.37 -14.15 -6.44
CA LEU A 200 -12.12 -14.91 -6.24
C LEU A 200 -12.27 -15.97 -5.15
N ALA A 201 -12.97 -15.68 -4.05
CA ALA A 201 -13.18 -16.64 -2.96
C ALA A 201 -14.19 -17.77 -3.32
N SER A 202 -15.18 -17.48 -4.15
CA SER A 202 -16.30 -18.40 -4.44
C SER A 202 -16.11 -19.23 -5.70
N THR A 203 -15.14 -18.91 -6.56
CA THR A 203 -15.00 -19.51 -7.89
C THR A 203 -13.63 -20.18 -8.03
N ALA A 204 -13.60 -21.40 -8.58
CA ALA A 204 -12.33 -22.00 -8.97
C ALA A 204 -11.70 -21.21 -10.12
N HIS A 205 -10.49 -20.70 -9.90
CA HIS A 205 -9.77 -19.87 -10.88
C HIS A 205 -8.27 -20.18 -10.91
N PRO A 206 -7.58 -19.96 -12.05
CA PRO A 206 -6.14 -20.22 -12.19
C PRO A 206 -5.27 -19.08 -11.66
N PHE A 207 -5.86 -17.98 -11.19
CA PHE A 207 -5.13 -16.78 -10.76
C PHE A 207 -4.48 -16.99 -9.41
N ARG A 208 -3.24 -16.56 -9.28
CA ARG A 208 -2.45 -16.65 -8.06
C ARG A 208 -1.93 -15.25 -7.68
N ALA A 209 -2.06 -14.91 -6.42
CA ALA A 209 -1.66 -13.60 -5.89
C ALA A 209 -0.16 -13.32 -6.14
N ASP A 210 0.71 -14.30 -5.88
CA ASP A 210 2.15 -14.19 -6.11
C ASP A 210 2.52 -13.93 -7.58
N ARG A 211 1.78 -14.52 -8.52
CA ARG A 211 1.99 -14.31 -9.97
C ARG A 211 1.46 -12.95 -10.41
N ALA A 212 0.30 -12.53 -9.91
CA ALA A 212 -0.26 -11.20 -10.17
C ALA A 212 0.66 -10.10 -9.65
N ALA A 213 1.22 -10.26 -8.44
CA ALA A 213 2.18 -9.32 -7.88
C ALA A 213 3.44 -9.18 -8.74
N ARG A 214 4.00 -10.30 -9.25
CA ARG A 214 5.14 -10.26 -10.17
C ARG A 214 4.80 -9.60 -11.51
N THR A 215 3.62 -9.87 -12.06
CA THR A 215 3.17 -9.21 -13.28
C THR A 215 3.01 -7.71 -13.07
N ALA A 216 2.39 -7.28 -11.97
CA ALA A 216 2.23 -5.87 -11.62
C ALA A 216 3.60 -5.17 -11.45
N SER A 217 4.57 -5.83 -10.83
CA SER A 217 5.94 -5.32 -10.71
C SER A 217 6.59 -5.13 -12.08
N ALA A 218 6.54 -6.14 -12.96
CA ALA A 218 7.10 -6.04 -14.30
C ALA A 218 6.43 -4.92 -15.13
N MET A 219 5.10 -4.72 -14.97
CA MET A 219 4.39 -3.59 -15.58
C MET A 219 4.80 -2.25 -14.98
N ALA A 220 5.15 -2.22 -13.68
CA ALA A 220 5.66 -1.04 -13.02
C ALA A 220 7.03 -0.63 -13.60
N ASP A 221 7.94 -1.59 -13.76
CA ASP A 221 9.28 -1.37 -14.35
C ASP A 221 9.16 -0.90 -15.80
N ALA A 222 8.29 -1.53 -16.59
CA ALA A 222 8.01 -1.10 -17.96
C ALA A 222 7.43 0.32 -18.03
N SER A 223 6.51 0.67 -17.12
CA SER A 223 5.93 2.01 -17.03
C SER A 223 6.99 3.06 -16.67
N GLU A 224 7.92 2.74 -15.76
CA GLU A 224 9.04 3.61 -15.38
C GLU A 224 9.98 3.85 -16.56
N ALA A 225 10.37 2.81 -17.27
CA ALA A 225 11.19 2.92 -18.49
C ALA A 225 10.52 3.78 -19.57
N LEU A 226 9.21 3.62 -19.76
CA LEU A 226 8.43 4.44 -20.68
C LEU A 226 8.36 5.92 -20.23
N ASN A 227 8.22 6.18 -18.94
CA ASN A 227 8.23 7.55 -18.40
C ASN A 227 9.60 8.20 -18.59
N TRP A 228 10.67 7.50 -18.25
CA TRP A 228 12.04 7.97 -18.45
C TRP A 228 12.30 8.32 -19.93
N MET A 229 11.90 7.44 -20.86
CA MET A 229 12.01 7.71 -22.30
C MET A 229 11.16 8.92 -22.70
N THR A 230 9.96 9.08 -22.12
CA THR A 230 9.09 10.23 -22.39
C THR A 230 9.75 11.54 -21.97
N GLU A 231 10.39 11.56 -20.82
CA GLU A 231 11.13 12.74 -20.32
C GLU A 231 12.29 13.12 -21.25
N LEU A 232 13.08 12.13 -21.70
CA LEU A 232 14.15 12.36 -22.68
C LEU A 232 13.61 12.94 -23.99
N LEU A 233 12.55 12.34 -24.56
CA LEU A 233 11.93 12.83 -25.79
C LEU A 233 11.30 14.20 -25.61
N THR A 234 10.78 14.51 -24.43
CA THR A 234 10.25 15.83 -24.11
C THR A 234 11.36 16.89 -24.18
N GLN A 235 12.53 16.60 -23.62
CA GLN A 235 13.67 17.50 -23.64
C GLN A 235 14.23 17.71 -25.07
N GLU A 236 14.25 16.65 -25.87
CA GLU A 236 14.84 16.70 -27.22
C GLU A 236 13.90 17.29 -28.28
N ARG A 237 12.59 16.96 -28.22
CA ARG A 237 11.66 17.14 -29.32
C ARG A 237 10.50 18.10 -29.05
N VAL A 238 10.28 18.50 -27.79
CA VAL A 238 9.23 19.45 -27.45
C VAL A 238 9.79 20.85 -27.45
N GLN A 239 9.26 21.69 -28.33
CA GLN A 239 9.56 23.12 -28.40
C GLN A 239 8.39 23.90 -27.80
N ARG A 240 8.69 24.83 -26.93
CA ARG A 240 7.70 25.71 -26.29
C ARG A 240 8.01 27.17 -26.68
N ASP A 241 7.07 27.83 -27.27
CA ASP A 241 7.08 29.26 -27.42
C ASP A 241 5.98 29.92 -26.60
N LYS A 242 5.83 31.24 -26.72
CA LYS A 242 4.84 32.00 -25.94
C LYS A 242 3.39 31.61 -26.22
N TYR A 243 3.09 31.00 -27.37
CA TYR A 243 1.73 30.76 -27.86
C TYR A 243 1.45 29.30 -28.19
N ALA A 244 2.48 28.48 -28.33
CA ALA A 244 2.32 27.08 -28.76
C ALA A 244 3.34 26.12 -28.14
N VAL A 245 2.94 24.88 -28.06
CA VAL A 245 3.82 23.74 -27.78
C VAL A 245 3.81 22.84 -29.01
N SER A 246 4.97 22.58 -29.59
CA SER A 246 5.12 21.71 -30.76
C SER A 246 6.04 20.53 -30.47
N CYS A 247 5.74 19.37 -31.05
CA CYS A 247 6.53 18.17 -30.92
C CYS A 247 6.48 17.37 -32.24
N ASP A 248 7.64 17.07 -32.81
CA ASP A 248 7.71 16.20 -33.98
C ASP A 248 7.89 14.74 -33.56
N MET A 249 6.82 13.98 -33.66
CA MET A 249 6.75 12.57 -33.32
C MET A 249 6.23 11.69 -34.46
N ARG A 250 6.38 12.14 -35.74
CA ARG A 250 5.86 11.39 -36.91
C ARG A 250 6.32 9.94 -36.91
N ASP A 251 7.58 9.68 -36.65
CA ASP A 251 8.20 8.37 -36.67
C ASP A 251 8.24 7.65 -35.31
N GLY A 252 7.64 8.27 -34.28
CA GLY A 252 7.67 7.72 -32.92
C GLY A 252 6.65 6.61 -32.67
N PRO A 253 6.92 5.67 -31.73
CA PRO A 253 5.97 4.66 -31.31
C PRO A 253 4.67 5.27 -30.78
N GLY A 254 3.53 4.58 -31.02
CA GLY A 254 2.22 5.07 -30.63
C GLY A 254 2.06 5.35 -29.12
N GLU A 255 2.73 4.57 -28.28
CA GLU A 255 2.73 4.80 -26.82
C GLU A 255 3.45 6.09 -26.45
N MET A 256 4.59 6.38 -27.06
CA MET A 256 5.31 7.65 -26.85
C MET A 256 4.49 8.86 -27.27
N LYS A 257 3.80 8.77 -28.41
CA LYS A 257 2.88 9.83 -28.86
C LYS A 257 1.79 10.09 -27.81
N ARG A 258 1.18 9.02 -27.26
CA ARG A 258 0.14 9.16 -26.22
C ARG A 258 0.66 9.79 -24.94
N ARG A 259 1.91 9.48 -24.53
CA ARG A 259 2.52 10.01 -23.30
C ARG A 259 2.93 11.47 -23.42
N LEU A 260 3.40 11.89 -24.58
CA LEU A 260 3.81 13.28 -24.82
C LEU A 260 2.64 14.27 -24.96
N ILE A 261 1.42 13.79 -25.24
CA ILE A 261 0.22 14.62 -25.38
C ILE A 261 -0.51 14.80 -24.04
N ARG A 262 -0.21 13.96 -23.03
CA ARG A 262 -0.76 14.06 -21.67
C ARG A 262 0.00 15.09 -20.83
#